data_3b49d5bb6057cbafd23dd26ab6786eb9
#
_entry.id   3b49d5bb6057cbafd23dd26ab6786eb9
#
_cell.length_a   1.000
_cell.length_b   1.000
_cell.length_c   1.000
_cell.angle_alpha   90.00
_cell.angle_beta   90.00
_cell.angle_gamma   90.00
#
_symmetry.space_group_name_H-M   'P 1'
#
loop_
_entity.id
_entity.type
_entity.pdbx_description
1 polymer ?
#
loop_
_entity_poly.entity_id
_entity_poly.type
_entity_poly.pdbx_seq_one_letter_code
_entity_poly.pdbx_strand_id
1 'polypeptide(L)'
;NVSAPGGEYFRRNGTAVESGCVASTFPGDKYAFLQGTSMACPHVSGIAALAISYAADNGIVLTLPELKDIMVSSVSGLKFEGTKPHYESSGTINLLTYNNKMGTGLIDAYRVLMAVRGTTCIPVPLGEQVILDINNFIGDGNLQVKMLESEISDEVKEKLGITDCRFMGSKLLITCTKPGSAIVKLKYIAGGSAVGGGQITGGMEAEQEFALVVRPGVKVDEGTGAPIVPGGWL
;
A
#
# COMPACT_ATOMS: atom_id res chain seq x y z
N ASN A 1 10.23 -4.11 11.56
CA ASN A 1 10.62 -5.02 10.48
C ASN A 1 9.62 -4.93 9.34
N VAL A 2 10.10 -5.10 8.10
CA VAL A 2 9.29 -5.17 6.88
C VAL A 2 9.64 -6.42 6.08
N SER A 3 8.75 -6.86 5.22
CA SER A 3 9.01 -7.89 4.22
C SER A 3 9.33 -7.26 2.87
N ALA A 4 10.12 -7.96 2.07
CA ALA A 4 10.42 -7.61 0.68
C ALA A 4 10.54 -8.89 -0.16
N PRO A 5 10.48 -8.79 -1.51
CA PRO A 5 10.64 -9.94 -2.38
C PRO A 5 11.98 -10.63 -2.18
N GLY A 6 11.96 -11.87 -1.72
CA GLY A 6 13.15 -12.70 -1.50
C GLY A 6 13.29 -13.84 -2.49
N GLY A 7 12.39 -13.93 -3.44
CA GLY A 7 12.35 -15.02 -4.42
C GLY A 7 11.75 -16.31 -3.87
N GLU A 8 11.43 -17.20 -4.78
CA GLU A 8 10.92 -18.53 -4.48
C GLU A 8 11.48 -19.55 -5.48
N TYR A 9 12.25 -20.48 -4.96
CA TYR A 9 12.70 -21.64 -5.69
C TYR A 9 11.76 -22.81 -5.41
N PHE A 10 11.25 -23.49 -6.42
CA PHE A 10 10.41 -24.66 -6.24
C PHE A 10 10.70 -25.73 -7.31
N ARG A 11 10.25 -26.94 -7.06
CA ARG A 11 10.34 -28.03 -8.03
C ARG A 11 8.97 -28.36 -8.59
N ARG A 12 8.86 -28.48 -9.92
CA ARG A 12 7.69 -28.98 -10.61
C ARG A 12 8.06 -30.27 -11.31
N ASN A 13 7.40 -31.39 -10.95
CA ASN A 13 7.70 -32.72 -11.51
C ASN A 13 9.21 -33.10 -11.43
N GLY A 14 9.86 -32.78 -10.32
CA GLY A 14 11.29 -33.04 -10.13
C GLY A 14 12.24 -32.02 -10.78
N THR A 15 11.75 -31.14 -11.64
CA THR A 15 12.56 -30.11 -12.30
C THR A 15 12.55 -28.81 -11.49
N ALA A 16 13.73 -28.22 -11.33
CA ALA A 16 13.90 -26.92 -10.69
C ALA A 16 13.21 -25.83 -11.50
N VAL A 17 12.46 -24.96 -10.83
CA VAL A 17 11.80 -23.80 -11.44
C VAL A 17 12.36 -22.55 -10.76
N GLU A 18 13.12 -21.77 -11.52
CA GLU A 18 13.83 -20.57 -11.05
C GLU A 18 13.06 -19.27 -11.34
N SER A 19 11.95 -19.34 -12.07
CA SER A 19 11.18 -18.16 -12.49
C SER A 19 10.61 -17.33 -11.32
N GLY A 20 10.52 -17.93 -10.12
CA GLY A 20 10.13 -17.22 -8.90
C GLY A 20 11.31 -16.62 -8.13
N CYS A 21 12.54 -16.94 -8.52
CA CYS A 21 13.73 -16.43 -7.85
C CYS A 21 14.07 -14.99 -8.24
N VAL A 22 14.91 -14.34 -7.45
CA VAL A 22 15.42 -13.01 -7.75
C VAL A 22 16.64 -13.16 -8.67
N ALA A 23 16.54 -12.57 -9.86
CA ALA A 23 17.66 -12.47 -10.80
C ALA A 23 18.59 -11.32 -10.42
N SER A 24 19.88 -11.55 -10.40
CA SER A 24 20.88 -10.52 -10.15
C SER A 24 22.21 -10.83 -10.83
N THR A 25 23.09 -9.83 -10.90
CA THR A 25 24.45 -9.98 -11.41
C THR A 25 25.25 -10.91 -10.50
N PHE A 26 26.16 -11.67 -11.12
CA PHE A 26 27.04 -12.62 -10.43
C PHE A 26 28.48 -12.48 -10.91
N PRO A 27 29.50 -12.79 -10.11
CA PRO A 27 30.90 -12.68 -10.51
C PRO A 27 31.20 -13.40 -11.84
N GLY A 28 32.08 -12.80 -12.64
CA GLY A 28 32.50 -13.34 -13.94
C GLY A 28 31.51 -13.04 -15.07
N ASP A 29 30.90 -11.85 -15.07
CA ASP A 29 29.94 -11.34 -16.08
C ASP A 29 28.75 -12.28 -16.30
N LYS A 30 28.22 -12.82 -15.21
CA LYS A 30 27.10 -13.77 -15.21
C LYS A 30 25.89 -13.19 -14.49
N TYR A 31 24.78 -13.88 -14.66
CA TYR A 31 23.56 -13.70 -13.88
C TYR A 31 23.23 -14.98 -13.12
N ALA A 32 22.65 -14.84 -11.94
CA ALA A 32 22.17 -15.96 -11.15
C ALA A 32 20.76 -15.68 -10.62
N PHE A 33 20.02 -16.75 -10.39
CA PHE A 33 18.69 -16.75 -9.79
C PHE A 33 18.79 -17.33 -8.40
N LEU A 34 18.54 -16.52 -7.39
CA LEU A 34 18.67 -16.91 -5.97
C LEU A 34 17.39 -16.58 -5.20
N GLN A 35 17.25 -17.20 -4.04
CA GLN A 35 16.19 -16.92 -3.10
C GLN A 35 16.73 -16.72 -1.68
N GLY A 36 15.98 -16.02 -0.86
CA GLY A 36 16.23 -15.88 0.56
C GLY A 36 16.09 -14.45 1.05
N THR A 37 16.21 -14.28 2.35
CA THR A 37 16.22 -12.96 3.00
C THR A 37 17.39 -12.10 2.54
N SER A 38 18.49 -12.72 2.10
CA SER A 38 19.63 -12.04 1.47
C SER A 38 19.26 -11.35 0.16
N MET A 39 18.25 -11.84 -0.55
CA MET A 39 17.72 -11.22 -1.78
C MET A 39 16.65 -10.18 -1.46
N ALA A 40 15.93 -10.35 -0.36
CA ALA A 40 14.95 -9.36 0.11
C ALA A 40 15.63 -8.08 0.66
N CYS A 41 16.75 -8.22 1.35
CA CYS A 41 17.48 -7.11 1.96
C CYS A 41 17.85 -5.99 0.95
N PRO A 42 18.47 -6.27 -0.21
CA PRO A 42 18.83 -5.24 -1.18
C PRO A 42 17.61 -4.53 -1.79
N HIS A 43 16.44 -5.16 -1.85
CA HIS A 43 15.22 -4.45 -2.25
C HIS A 43 14.87 -3.34 -1.26
N VAL A 44 14.95 -3.63 0.05
CA VAL A 44 14.71 -2.62 1.09
C VAL A 44 15.76 -1.52 1.03
N SER A 45 17.04 -1.88 0.86
CA SER A 45 18.14 -0.91 0.74
C SER A 45 17.99 -0.02 -0.49
N GLY A 46 17.56 -0.60 -1.62
CA GLY A 46 17.29 0.16 -2.85
C GLY A 46 16.14 1.16 -2.67
N ILE A 47 15.07 0.76 -1.98
CA ILE A 47 13.95 1.67 -1.68
C ILE A 47 14.39 2.79 -0.73
N ALA A 48 15.24 2.50 0.27
CA ALA A 48 15.80 3.51 1.15
C ALA A 48 16.67 4.51 0.37
N ALA A 49 17.53 4.02 -0.53
CA ALA A 49 18.35 4.88 -1.39
C ALA A 49 17.48 5.76 -2.29
N LEU A 50 16.42 5.20 -2.87
CA LEU A 50 15.47 5.96 -3.69
C LEU A 50 14.77 7.06 -2.88
N ALA A 51 14.36 6.76 -1.65
CA ALA A 51 13.74 7.74 -0.74
C ALA A 51 14.68 8.90 -0.40
N ILE A 52 15.95 8.59 -0.10
CA ILE A 52 16.99 9.59 0.21
C ILE A 52 17.27 10.46 -1.02
N SER A 53 17.42 9.85 -2.21
CA SER A 53 17.64 10.59 -3.45
C SER A 53 16.47 11.51 -3.76
N TYR A 54 15.25 11.02 -3.65
CA TYR A 54 14.05 11.82 -3.88
C TYR A 54 13.94 12.99 -2.89
N ALA A 55 14.25 12.77 -1.61
CA ALA A 55 14.26 13.83 -0.60
C ALA A 55 15.29 14.91 -0.94
N ALA A 56 16.50 14.50 -1.32
CA ALA A 56 17.58 15.41 -1.70
C ALA A 56 17.21 16.27 -2.94
N ASP A 57 16.67 15.64 -3.98
CA ASP A 57 16.26 16.29 -5.22
C ASP A 57 15.14 17.33 -4.99
N ASN A 58 14.33 17.14 -3.95
CA ASN A 58 13.22 18.03 -3.59
C ASN A 58 13.53 18.96 -2.40
N GLY A 59 14.78 19.02 -1.92
CA GLY A 59 15.18 19.86 -0.79
C GLY A 59 14.55 19.45 0.55
N ILE A 60 14.12 18.20 0.68
CA ILE A 60 13.51 17.64 1.89
C ILE A 60 14.64 17.09 2.78
N VAL A 61 14.71 17.58 4.03
CA VAL A 61 15.62 17.03 5.02
C VAL A 61 14.96 15.77 5.63
N LEU A 62 15.59 14.63 5.42
CA LEU A 62 15.12 13.35 5.90
C LEU A 62 16.11 12.76 6.90
N THR A 63 15.70 12.67 8.15
CA THR A 63 16.53 12.06 9.21
C THR A 63 16.44 10.54 9.18
N LEU A 64 17.41 9.84 9.77
CA LEU A 64 17.38 8.38 9.85
C LEU A 64 16.17 7.81 10.61
N PRO A 65 15.73 8.38 11.75
CA PRO A 65 14.49 7.95 12.40
C PRO A 65 13.26 8.09 11.49
N GLU A 66 13.09 9.26 10.84
CA GLU A 66 11.97 9.50 9.91
C GLU A 66 11.98 8.53 8.73
N LEU A 67 13.14 8.30 8.11
CA LEU A 67 13.27 7.31 7.04
C LEU A 67 12.84 5.92 7.52
N LYS A 68 13.28 5.50 8.70
CA LYS A 68 12.91 4.21 9.29
C LYS A 68 11.39 4.13 9.50
N ASP A 69 10.77 5.16 10.06
CA ASP A 69 9.33 5.18 10.34
C ASP A 69 8.52 5.17 9.04
N ILE A 70 8.93 5.94 8.03
CA ILE A 70 8.34 5.92 6.70
C ILE A 70 8.43 4.51 6.10
N MET A 71 9.58 3.86 6.15
CA MET A 71 9.77 2.54 5.55
C MET A 71 8.94 1.44 6.22
N VAL A 72 8.78 1.48 7.55
CA VAL A 72 8.00 0.44 8.26
C VAL A 72 6.49 0.68 8.19
N SER A 73 6.05 1.92 7.93
CA SER A 73 4.64 2.27 7.76
C SER A 73 4.17 2.22 6.30
N SER A 74 5.08 2.38 5.33
CA SER A 74 4.76 2.38 3.91
C SER A 74 4.75 0.97 3.32
N VAL A 75 3.84 0.14 3.80
CA VAL A 75 3.73 -1.27 3.44
C VAL A 75 2.36 -1.60 2.85
N SER A 76 2.31 -2.64 2.04
CA SER A 76 1.09 -3.24 1.52
C SER A 76 0.78 -4.54 2.27
N GLY A 77 -0.48 -4.96 2.23
CA GLY A 77 -0.89 -6.23 2.83
C GLY A 77 -0.25 -7.43 2.12
N LEU A 78 -0.06 -8.50 2.87
CA LEU A 78 0.34 -9.81 2.37
C LEU A 78 -0.87 -10.75 2.45
N LYS A 79 -1.09 -11.53 1.38
CA LYS A 79 -2.10 -12.60 1.41
C LYS A 79 -1.45 -13.88 1.92
N PHE A 80 -1.98 -14.40 3.03
CA PHE A 80 -1.60 -15.68 3.60
C PHE A 80 -2.79 -16.63 3.55
N GLU A 81 -3.14 -17.07 2.34
CA GLU A 81 -4.29 -17.94 2.11
C GLU A 81 -3.85 -19.24 1.45
N GLY A 82 -4.43 -20.36 1.90
CA GLY A 82 -4.20 -21.67 1.30
C GLY A 82 -2.85 -22.30 1.62
N THR A 83 -2.47 -23.21 0.75
CA THR A 83 -1.24 -23.97 0.82
C THR A 83 -0.45 -23.84 -0.48
N LYS A 84 0.87 -23.96 -0.40
CA LYS A 84 1.74 -24.05 -1.57
C LYS A 84 2.69 -25.24 -1.43
N PRO A 85 3.20 -25.80 -2.56
CA PRO A 85 4.21 -26.84 -2.50
C PRO A 85 5.46 -26.38 -1.75
N HIS A 86 6.02 -27.27 -0.94
CA HIS A 86 7.33 -27.02 -0.32
C HIS A 86 8.43 -27.29 -1.35
N TYR A 87 9.43 -26.41 -1.42
CA TYR A 87 10.44 -26.52 -2.47
C TYR A 87 11.44 -27.69 -2.25
N GLU A 88 11.65 -28.12 -1.01
CA GLU A 88 12.60 -29.18 -0.66
C GLU A 88 11.95 -30.54 -0.42
N SER A 89 10.63 -30.64 -0.37
CA SER A 89 9.92 -31.85 -0.04
C SER A 89 8.64 -32.03 -0.87
N SER A 90 8.07 -33.21 -0.84
CA SER A 90 6.74 -33.48 -1.42
C SER A 90 5.58 -32.90 -0.60
N GLY A 91 5.87 -32.23 0.51
CA GLY A 91 4.88 -31.62 1.38
C GLY A 91 4.34 -30.28 0.87
N THR A 92 3.45 -29.71 1.64
CA THR A 92 2.88 -28.37 1.40
C THR A 92 3.09 -27.49 2.60
N ILE A 93 3.25 -26.19 2.35
CA ILE A 93 3.33 -25.17 3.38
C ILE A 93 1.93 -24.54 3.51
N ASN A 94 1.42 -24.50 4.75
CA ASN A 94 0.22 -23.74 5.07
C ASN A 94 0.61 -22.27 5.27
N LEU A 95 0.18 -21.39 4.38
CA LEU A 95 0.53 -19.98 4.41
C LEU A 95 -0.04 -19.24 5.62
N LEU A 96 -1.15 -19.71 6.20
CA LEU A 96 -1.74 -19.13 7.41
C LEU A 96 -0.77 -19.13 8.61
N THR A 97 0.22 -20.05 8.62
CA THR A 97 1.23 -20.10 9.69
C THR A 97 2.16 -18.88 9.72
N TYR A 98 2.18 -18.07 8.65
CA TYR A 98 2.99 -16.87 8.53
C TYR A 98 2.23 -15.57 8.89
N ASN A 99 0.92 -15.67 9.19
CA ASN A 99 0.17 -14.53 9.69
C ASN A 99 0.88 -13.94 10.93
N ASN A 100 1.03 -12.62 10.94
CA ASN A 100 1.69 -11.86 12.00
C ASN A 100 3.19 -12.20 12.21
N LYS A 101 3.85 -12.85 11.21
CA LYS A 101 5.29 -13.19 11.31
C LYS A 101 6.16 -12.47 10.27
N MET A 102 5.55 -11.62 9.45
CA MET A 102 6.22 -10.98 8.31
C MET A 102 6.43 -9.47 8.50
N GLY A 103 6.62 -9.04 9.76
CA GLY A 103 6.76 -7.63 10.09
C GLY A 103 5.48 -6.83 9.83
N THR A 104 5.62 -5.54 9.54
CA THR A 104 4.48 -4.65 9.28
C THR A 104 3.79 -4.91 7.94
N GLY A 105 4.45 -5.58 7.01
CA GLY A 105 3.92 -5.94 5.69
C GLY A 105 4.98 -5.91 4.59
N LEU A 106 4.54 -6.04 3.35
CA LEU A 106 5.40 -5.94 2.17
C LEU A 106 5.70 -4.47 1.87
N ILE A 107 6.97 -4.09 1.87
CA ILE A 107 7.37 -2.71 1.58
C ILE A 107 6.89 -2.27 0.19
N ASP A 108 6.34 -1.07 0.10
CA ASP A 108 5.83 -0.48 -1.14
C ASP A 108 6.61 0.81 -1.45
N ALA A 109 7.46 0.76 -2.47
CA ALA A 109 8.32 1.87 -2.86
C ALA A 109 7.53 3.15 -3.21
N TYR A 110 6.37 3.02 -3.86
CA TYR A 110 5.55 4.18 -4.19
C TYR A 110 5.00 4.86 -2.93
N ARG A 111 4.53 4.07 -1.95
CA ARG A 111 4.07 4.61 -0.68
C ARG A 111 5.19 5.29 0.10
N VAL A 112 6.40 4.72 0.08
CA VAL A 112 7.58 5.36 0.68
C VAL A 112 7.83 6.72 0.05
N LEU A 113 7.84 6.85 -1.28
CA LEU A 113 8.04 8.14 -1.96
C LEU A 113 6.92 9.14 -1.67
N MET A 114 5.66 8.68 -1.64
CA MET A 114 4.54 9.55 -1.29
C MET A 114 4.63 10.05 0.16
N ALA A 115 5.04 9.20 1.09
CA ALA A 115 5.27 9.59 2.48
C ALA A 115 6.40 10.62 2.60
N VAL A 116 7.52 10.44 1.88
CA VAL A 116 8.60 11.45 1.82
C VAL A 116 8.09 12.77 1.24
N ARG A 117 7.23 12.72 0.21
CA ARG A 117 6.59 13.90 -0.39
C ARG A 117 5.57 14.58 0.55
N GLY A 118 5.12 13.91 1.59
CA GLY A 118 4.04 14.38 2.46
C GLY A 118 2.64 14.18 1.86
N THR A 119 2.49 13.28 0.88
CA THR A 119 1.20 12.95 0.25
C THR A 119 0.58 11.73 0.92
N THR A 120 -0.62 11.89 1.46
CA THR A 120 -1.35 10.80 2.12
C THR A 120 -1.76 9.72 1.13
N CYS A 121 -1.44 8.47 1.43
CA CYS A 121 -1.83 7.32 0.64
C CYS A 121 -3.16 6.75 1.14
N ILE A 122 -4.09 6.52 0.21
CA ILE A 122 -5.35 5.80 0.45
C ILE A 122 -5.18 4.40 -0.15
N PRO A 123 -4.97 3.37 0.67
CA PRO A 123 -4.84 1.99 0.20
C PRO A 123 -6.21 1.42 -0.19
N VAL A 124 -6.29 0.84 -1.38
CA VAL A 124 -7.52 0.26 -1.95
C VAL A 124 -7.27 -1.22 -2.24
N PRO A 125 -8.14 -2.13 -1.79
CA PRO A 125 -8.08 -3.54 -2.16
C PRO A 125 -8.25 -3.74 -3.67
N LEU A 126 -7.50 -4.66 -4.23
CA LEU A 126 -7.65 -5.03 -5.63
C LEU A 126 -8.83 -5.99 -5.82
N GLY A 127 -9.76 -5.63 -6.69
CA GLY A 127 -10.88 -6.49 -7.12
C GLY A 127 -12.05 -6.56 -6.14
N GLU A 128 -12.01 -5.84 -5.04
CA GLU A 128 -13.07 -5.81 -4.03
C GLU A 128 -13.73 -4.43 -3.99
N GLN A 129 -15.05 -4.40 -3.78
CA GLN A 129 -15.77 -3.16 -3.49
C GLN A 129 -15.57 -2.81 -2.02
N VAL A 130 -15.14 -1.59 -1.75
CA VAL A 130 -14.91 -1.14 -0.37
C VAL A 130 -15.53 0.24 -0.12
N ILE A 131 -15.83 0.49 1.13
CA ILE A 131 -16.22 1.80 1.64
C ILE A 131 -15.09 2.30 2.52
N LEU A 132 -14.42 3.35 2.06
CA LEU A 132 -13.33 4.03 2.79
C LEU A 132 -13.89 5.28 3.46
N ASP A 133 -13.60 5.48 4.74
CA ASP A 133 -13.91 6.75 5.38
C ASP A 133 -12.71 7.69 5.25
N ILE A 134 -12.90 8.76 4.49
CA ILE A 134 -11.83 9.74 4.18
C ILE A 134 -11.38 10.49 5.44
N ASN A 135 -12.20 10.54 6.50
CA ASN A 135 -11.77 11.08 7.80
C ASN A 135 -10.51 10.38 8.34
N ASN A 136 -10.32 9.10 8.04
CA ASN A 136 -9.13 8.35 8.46
C ASN A 136 -7.83 8.83 7.78
N PHE A 137 -7.93 9.66 6.76
CA PHE A 137 -6.80 10.13 5.95
C PHE A 137 -6.61 11.65 5.97
N ILE A 138 -7.52 12.39 6.61
CA ILE A 138 -7.50 13.85 6.72
C ILE A 138 -7.37 14.24 8.19
N GLY A 139 -6.27 14.92 8.55
CA GLY A 139 -6.08 15.50 9.86
C GLY A 139 -5.91 14.51 11.01
N ASP A 140 -6.24 14.96 12.21
CA ASP A 140 -6.07 14.23 13.48
C ASP A 140 -7.29 13.36 13.87
N GLY A 141 -8.20 13.09 12.94
CA GLY A 141 -9.38 12.26 13.16
C GLY A 141 -10.54 12.95 13.91
N ASN A 142 -10.35 14.18 14.38
CA ASN A 142 -11.39 14.94 15.10
C ASN A 142 -12.20 15.88 14.20
N LEU A 143 -11.78 16.05 12.95
CA LEU A 143 -12.47 16.91 11.99
C LEU A 143 -13.61 16.13 11.31
N GLN A 144 -14.80 16.68 11.36
CA GLN A 144 -15.89 16.18 10.51
C GLN A 144 -15.66 16.66 9.09
N VAL A 145 -15.57 15.72 8.16
CA VAL A 145 -15.33 15.99 6.75
C VAL A 145 -16.56 15.59 5.95
N LYS A 146 -17.00 16.49 5.06
CA LYS A 146 -17.98 16.18 4.02
C LYS A 146 -17.28 16.31 2.67
N MET A 147 -17.24 15.21 1.94
CA MET A 147 -16.72 15.24 0.59
C MET A 147 -17.63 16.06 -0.32
N LEU A 148 -17.02 16.96 -1.07
CA LEU A 148 -17.65 17.59 -2.22
C LEU A 148 -17.48 16.65 -3.42
N GLU A 149 -18.31 16.81 -4.45
CA GLU A 149 -18.15 16.04 -5.68
C GLU A 149 -16.74 16.25 -6.23
N SER A 150 -15.92 15.22 -6.13
CA SER A 150 -14.56 15.20 -6.64
C SER A 150 -14.56 14.33 -7.88
N GLU A 151 -14.24 14.91 -9.02
CA GLU A 151 -14.09 14.15 -10.25
C GLU A 151 -12.74 13.43 -10.25
N ILE A 152 -12.79 12.12 -10.20
CA ILE A 152 -11.64 11.31 -10.57
C ILE A 152 -11.58 11.29 -12.10
N SER A 153 -10.46 11.74 -12.67
CA SER A 153 -10.30 11.83 -14.12
C SER A 153 -10.45 10.46 -14.81
N ASP A 154 -10.93 10.47 -16.04
CA ASP A 154 -11.12 9.23 -16.81
C ASP A 154 -9.80 8.48 -17.04
N GLU A 155 -8.67 9.20 -17.13
CA GLU A 155 -7.34 8.59 -17.18
C GLU A 155 -7.04 7.77 -15.92
N VAL A 156 -7.35 8.29 -14.74
CA VAL A 156 -7.17 7.59 -13.47
C VAL A 156 -8.13 6.40 -13.37
N LYS A 157 -9.39 6.57 -13.81
CA LYS A 157 -10.37 5.48 -13.85
C LYS A 157 -9.90 4.33 -14.74
N GLU A 158 -9.39 4.63 -15.92
CA GLU A 158 -8.84 3.62 -16.84
C GLU A 158 -7.58 2.96 -16.28
N LYS A 159 -6.66 3.75 -15.73
CA LYS A 159 -5.39 3.27 -15.15
C LYS A 159 -5.61 2.28 -14.02
N LEU A 160 -6.51 2.57 -13.10
CA LEU A 160 -6.80 1.75 -11.92
C LEU A 160 -7.96 0.77 -12.14
N GLY A 161 -8.62 0.80 -13.30
CA GLY A 161 -9.80 0.00 -13.61
C GLY A 161 -10.94 0.27 -12.63
N ILE A 162 -11.24 1.54 -12.39
CA ILE A 162 -12.31 1.96 -11.47
C ILE A 162 -13.66 1.69 -12.15
N THR A 163 -14.43 0.77 -11.59
CA THR A 163 -15.76 0.39 -12.09
C THR A 163 -16.90 1.02 -11.31
N ASP A 164 -16.65 1.40 -10.07
CA ASP A 164 -17.57 2.16 -9.24
C ASP A 164 -16.78 3.17 -8.39
N CYS A 165 -17.29 4.37 -8.29
CA CYS A 165 -16.69 5.43 -7.49
C CYS A 165 -17.78 6.45 -7.10
N ARG A 166 -18.14 6.46 -5.82
CA ARG A 166 -19.17 7.36 -5.29
C ARG A 166 -18.80 7.91 -3.93
N PHE A 167 -19.04 9.19 -3.74
CA PHE A 167 -18.89 9.85 -2.44
C PHE A 167 -20.24 9.94 -1.72
N MET A 168 -20.25 9.56 -0.44
CA MET A 168 -21.42 9.59 0.44
C MET A 168 -21.02 10.20 1.79
N GLY A 169 -21.19 11.49 1.96
CA GLY A 169 -20.69 12.21 3.14
C GLY A 169 -19.16 12.20 3.19
N SER A 170 -18.58 11.62 4.23
CA SER A 170 -17.12 11.39 4.34
C SER A 170 -16.64 10.11 3.67
N LYS A 171 -17.55 9.29 3.16
CA LYS A 171 -17.25 7.94 2.69
C LYS A 171 -17.07 7.91 1.18
N LEU A 172 -16.06 7.18 0.73
CA LEU A 172 -15.79 6.85 -0.66
C LEU A 172 -16.07 5.36 -0.88
N LEU A 173 -17.12 5.06 -1.64
CA LEU A 173 -17.34 3.73 -2.20
C LEU A 173 -16.51 3.61 -3.47
N ILE A 174 -15.64 2.60 -3.56
CA ILE A 174 -14.77 2.43 -4.71
C ILE A 174 -14.51 0.95 -5.00
N THR A 175 -14.40 0.64 -6.31
CA THR A 175 -13.96 -0.67 -6.81
C THR A 175 -12.87 -0.47 -7.86
N CYS A 176 -11.70 -1.07 -7.63
CA CYS A 176 -10.56 -1.02 -8.56
C CYS A 176 -10.17 -2.42 -9.01
N THR A 177 -10.09 -2.64 -10.33
CA THR A 177 -9.82 -3.95 -10.92
C THR A 177 -8.38 -4.12 -11.44
N LYS A 178 -7.61 -3.04 -11.49
CA LYS A 178 -6.20 -3.06 -11.91
C LYS A 178 -5.29 -2.61 -10.77
N PRO A 179 -4.19 -3.32 -10.48
CA PRO A 179 -3.20 -2.84 -9.52
C PRO A 179 -2.49 -1.61 -10.06
N GLY A 180 -2.15 -0.69 -9.21
CA GLY A 180 -1.49 0.54 -9.62
C GLY A 180 -1.57 1.64 -8.57
N SER A 181 -1.22 2.84 -8.96
CA SER A 181 -1.34 4.03 -8.13
C SER A 181 -1.59 5.27 -8.99
N ALA A 182 -2.33 6.22 -8.44
CA ALA A 182 -2.58 7.51 -9.07
C ALA A 182 -2.79 8.59 -8.01
N ILE A 183 -2.39 9.81 -8.33
CA ILE A 183 -2.69 10.98 -7.51
C ILE A 183 -4.07 11.49 -7.92
N VAL A 184 -4.90 11.77 -6.93
CA VAL A 184 -6.22 12.37 -7.07
C VAL A 184 -6.33 13.60 -6.20
N LYS A 185 -7.05 14.60 -6.66
CA LYS A 185 -7.39 15.78 -5.86
C LYS A 185 -8.80 15.63 -5.34
N LEU A 186 -8.95 15.67 -4.04
CA LEU A 186 -10.24 15.61 -3.38
C LEU A 186 -10.59 16.95 -2.78
N LYS A 187 -11.82 17.40 -3.03
CA LYS A 187 -12.38 18.60 -2.42
C LYS A 187 -13.32 18.20 -1.30
N TYR A 188 -13.21 18.88 -0.19
CA TYR A 188 -14.01 18.58 0.99
C TYR A 188 -14.25 19.83 1.84
N ILE A 189 -15.27 19.76 2.68
CA ILE A 189 -15.50 20.76 3.73
C ILE A 189 -14.98 20.15 5.03
N ALA A 190 -14.05 20.82 5.69
CA ALA A 190 -13.48 20.42 6.96
C ALA A 190 -13.92 21.36 8.09
N GLY A 191 -14.22 20.78 9.25
CA GLY A 191 -14.76 21.53 10.39
C GLY A 191 -16.24 21.89 10.20
N GLY A 192 -16.80 22.50 11.20
CA GLY A 192 -18.23 22.81 11.24
C GLY A 192 -18.98 21.92 12.21
N SER A 193 -20.23 22.25 12.45
CA SER A 193 -21.10 21.48 13.36
C SER A 193 -22.02 20.58 12.58
N ALA A 194 -22.11 19.31 12.96
CA ALA A 194 -23.11 18.41 12.40
C ALA A 194 -24.51 18.84 12.83
N VAL A 195 -25.36 19.11 11.86
CA VAL A 195 -26.79 19.36 12.06
C VAL A 195 -27.54 18.12 11.60
N GLY A 196 -28.65 17.78 12.26
CA GLY A 196 -29.40 16.56 12.00
C GLY A 196 -29.63 16.31 10.50
N GLY A 197 -29.51 15.06 10.06
CA GLY A 197 -29.61 14.65 8.66
C GLY A 197 -28.27 14.60 7.88
N GLY A 198 -27.12 14.66 8.56
CA GLY A 198 -25.80 14.54 7.91
C GLY A 198 -25.33 15.82 7.21
N GLN A 199 -25.97 16.96 7.47
CA GLN A 199 -25.52 18.25 6.97
C GLN A 199 -24.48 18.83 7.94
N ILE A 200 -23.35 19.30 7.38
CA ILE A 200 -22.37 20.10 8.10
C ILE A 200 -22.65 21.56 7.77
N THR A 201 -22.88 22.39 8.81
CA THR A 201 -23.03 23.84 8.67
C THR A 201 -21.79 24.52 9.21
N GLY A 202 -21.27 25.46 8.43
CA GLY A 202 -19.96 26.07 8.68
C GLY A 202 -18.85 25.09 8.34
N GLY A 203 -17.67 25.56 8.21
CA GLY A 203 -16.49 24.79 7.79
C GLY A 203 -15.82 25.46 6.61
N MET A 204 -14.58 25.08 6.36
CA MET A 204 -13.81 25.62 5.23
C MET A 204 -13.69 24.60 4.12
N GLU A 205 -13.89 25.05 2.89
CA GLU A 205 -13.56 24.24 1.73
C GLU A 205 -12.04 24.07 1.66
N ALA A 206 -11.60 22.85 1.45
CA ALA A 206 -10.22 22.48 1.25
C ALA A 206 -10.09 21.57 0.03
N GLU A 207 -8.94 21.63 -0.60
CA GLU A 207 -8.53 20.71 -1.66
C GLU A 207 -7.19 20.11 -1.29
N GLN A 208 -7.08 18.79 -1.37
CA GLN A 208 -5.83 18.09 -1.04
C GLN A 208 -5.56 16.97 -2.02
N GLU A 209 -4.27 16.75 -2.30
CA GLU A 209 -3.83 15.60 -3.08
C GLU A 209 -3.72 14.35 -2.21
N PHE A 210 -4.25 13.26 -2.72
CA PHE A 210 -4.13 11.92 -2.16
C PHE A 210 -3.58 10.98 -3.22
N ALA A 211 -2.86 9.96 -2.78
CA ALA A 211 -2.42 8.88 -3.63
C ALA A 211 -3.31 7.65 -3.44
N LEU A 212 -4.15 7.31 -4.42
CA LEU A 212 -4.83 6.02 -4.44
C LEU A 212 -3.80 4.93 -4.75
N VAL A 213 -3.72 3.92 -3.88
CA VAL A 213 -2.73 2.84 -4.02
C VAL A 213 -3.46 1.50 -4.01
N VAL A 214 -3.69 0.93 -5.20
CA VAL A 214 -4.43 -0.32 -5.39
C VAL A 214 -3.46 -1.49 -5.33
N ARG A 215 -3.61 -2.35 -4.33
CA ARG A 215 -2.74 -3.53 -4.13
C ARG A 215 -3.55 -4.76 -3.73
N PRO A 216 -3.08 -5.97 -4.12
CA PRO A 216 -3.61 -7.20 -3.55
C PRO A 216 -3.26 -7.29 -2.06
N GLY A 217 -4.13 -7.92 -1.27
CA GLY A 217 -3.88 -8.14 0.17
C GLY A 217 -4.14 -6.95 1.09
N VAL A 218 -4.49 -5.79 0.56
CA VAL A 218 -5.05 -4.69 1.37
C VAL A 218 -6.40 -5.15 1.94
N LYS A 219 -6.64 -4.84 3.20
CA LYS A 219 -7.94 -5.06 3.86
C LYS A 219 -8.43 -3.75 4.44
N VAL A 220 -9.73 -3.58 4.44
CA VAL A 220 -10.40 -2.42 5.03
C VAL A 220 -11.40 -2.93 6.08
N ASP A 221 -11.44 -2.29 7.21
CA ASP A 221 -12.43 -2.57 8.24
C ASP A 221 -13.79 -2.04 7.80
N GLU A 222 -14.77 -2.93 7.70
CA GLU A 222 -16.11 -2.58 7.18
C GLU A 222 -16.87 -1.60 8.08
N GLY A 223 -16.58 -1.58 9.36
CA GLY A 223 -17.25 -0.71 10.33
C GLY A 223 -16.70 0.71 10.31
N THR A 224 -15.38 0.84 10.27
CA THR A 224 -14.67 2.13 10.37
C THR A 224 -14.25 2.70 9.02
N GLY A 225 -14.21 1.89 7.97
CA GLY A 225 -13.66 2.29 6.66
C GLY A 225 -12.16 2.59 6.71
N ALA A 226 -11.47 2.13 7.76
CA ALA A 226 -10.03 2.30 7.91
C ALA A 226 -9.26 1.11 7.30
N PRO A 227 -8.08 1.33 6.70
CA PRO A 227 -7.25 0.21 6.26
C PRO A 227 -6.77 -0.57 7.47
N ILE A 228 -6.93 -1.89 7.41
CA ILE A 228 -6.38 -2.81 8.40
C ILE A 228 -4.90 -2.96 8.10
N VAL A 229 -4.05 -2.39 8.95
CA VAL A 229 -2.62 -2.64 8.90
C VAL A 229 -2.38 -4.01 9.51
N PRO A 230 -1.77 -4.96 8.80
CA PRO A 230 -1.39 -6.23 9.40
C PRO A 230 -0.54 -5.96 10.64
N GLY A 231 -0.97 -6.48 11.80
CA GLY A 231 -0.27 -6.27 13.05
C GLY A 231 1.18 -6.71 12.93
N GLY A 232 2.10 -5.76 12.98
CA GLY A 232 3.52 -6.00 13.08
C GLY A 232 3.93 -6.18 14.53
N TRP A 233 5.01 -6.88 14.74
CA TRP A 233 5.69 -6.90 16.03
C TRP A 233 6.29 -5.50 16.24
N LEU A 234 5.85 -4.80 17.28
CA LEU A 234 6.59 -3.71 17.88
C LEU A 234 7.67 -4.28 18.78
#